data_25c1ab27046de020d49e796f29656557
#
_entry.id   25c1ab27046de020d49e796f29656557
#
_cell.length_a   1.000
_cell.length_b   1.000
_cell.length_c   1.000
_cell.angle_alpha   90.00
_cell.angle_beta   90.00
_cell.angle_gamma   90.00
#
_symmetry.space_group_name_H-M   'P 1'
#
loop_
_entity.id
_entity.type
_entity.pdbx_description
1 polymer ?
#
loop_
_entity_poly.entity_id
_entity_poly.type
_entity_poly.pdbx_seq_one_letter_code
_entity_poly.pdbx_strand_id
1 'polypeptide(L)'
;MDRRRATTSAALIVLVCFFLPWIQVSCGATRDTASGVDLARDGSHGLWLIPVLMLALLFFGLAKAWRERHDFLLMFSLVSGLVSAYLMNRERLKFEDGSGLIRVGVTGWFWLGLGSSVAIVMLAAYRLLTRRKSNSSV
;
A
#
# COMPACT_ATOMS: atom_id res chain seq x y z
N MET A 1 20.91 -9.30 1.84
CA MET A 1 19.66 -8.84 2.46
C MET A 1 18.52 -9.71 1.93
N ASP A 2 17.86 -10.45 2.82
CA ASP A 2 16.80 -11.38 2.41
C ASP A 2 15.64 -10.60 1.79
N ARG A 3 15.42 -10.79 0.50
CA ARG A 3 14.38 -10.09 -0.28
C ARG A 3 12.95 -10.32 0.27
N ARG A 4 12.77 -11.37 1.07
CA ARG A 4 11.55 -11.59 1.85
C ARG A 4 11.37 -10.55 2.95
N ARG A 5 12.44 -10.27 3.67
CA ARG A 5 12.42 -9.23 4.72
C ARG A 5 12.04 -7.89 4.14
N ALA A 6 12.49 -7.59 2.91
CA ALA A 6 12.12 -6.36 2.20
C ALA A 6 10.60 -6.26 1.92
N THR A 7 9.96 -7.34 1.45
CA THR A 7 8.50 -7.34 1.21
C THR A 7 7.72 -7.21 2.53
N THR A 8 8.14 -7.92 3.57
CA THR A 8 7.52 -7.86 4.89
C THR A 8 7.69 -6.48 5.52
N SER A 9 8.88 -5.88 5.42
CA SER A 9 9.14 -4.52 5.90
C SER A 9 8.30 -3.49 5.14
N ALA A 10 8.20 -3.61 3.83
CA ALA A 10 7.38 -2.71 3.01
C ALA A 10 5.89 -2.81 3.38
N ALA A 11 5.37 -4.03 3.59
CA ALA A 11 4.00 -4.23 4.03
C ALA A 11 3.72 -3.61 5.41
N LEU A 12 4.68 -3.73 6.33
CA LEU A 12 4.60 -3.12 7.66
C LEU A 12 4.61 -1.59 7.56
N ILE A 13 5.45 -1.02 6.70
CA ILE A 13 5.48 0.44 6.45
C ILE A 13 4.12 0.91 5.92
N VAL A 14 3.53 0.23 4.93
CA VAL A 14 2.21 0.59 4.41
C VAL A 14 1.15 0.53 5.51
N LEU A 15 1.19 -0.50 6.35
CA LEU A 15 0.26 -0.65 7.46
C LEU A 15 0.40 0.50 8.47
N VAL A 16 1.61 0.86 8.86
CA VAL A 16 1.87 1.99 9.79
C VAL A 16 1.43 3.30 9.15
N CYS A 17 1.77 3.52 7.87
CA CYS A 17 1.39 4.74 7.15
C CYS A 17 -0.13 4.89 7.04
N PHE A 18 -0.91 3.80 7.08
CA PHE A 18 -2.37 3.86 7.06
C PHE A 18 -2.96 4.58 8.27
N PHE A 19 -2.31 4.48 9.43
CA PHE A 19 -2.71 5.16 10.67
C PHE A 19 -2.17 6.58 10.80
N LEU A 20 -1.22 6.97 9.96
CA LEU A 20 -0.63 8.31 9.97
C LEU A 20 -1.47 9.30 9.14
N PRO A 21 -1.37 10.62 9.40
CA PRO A 21 -2.14 11.61 8.68
C PRO A 21 -1.75 11.67 7.21
N TRP A 22 -2.72 11.38 6.33
CA TRP A 22 -2.52 11.39 4.88
C TRP A 22 -2.73 12.76 4.26
N ILE A 23 -3.69 13.50 4.81
CA ILE A 23 -4.09 14.80 4.31
C ILE A 23 -4.05 15.85 5.42
N GLN A 24 -3.72 17.05 5.02
CA GLN A 24 -3.85 18.26 5.83
C GLN A 24 -4.82 19.21 5.12
N VAL A 25 -5.85 19.59 5.83
CA VAL A 25 -6.82 20.58 5.39
C VAL A 25 -6.51 21.87 6.11
N SER A 26 -6.22 22.93 5.36
CA SER A 26 -6.01 24.27 5.91
C SER A 26 -7.20 25.14 5.58
N CYS A 27 -7.98 25.50 6.59
CA CYS A 27 -9.09 26.43 6.50
C CYS A 27 -8.80 27.64 7.40
N GLY A 28 -8.20 28.69 6.82
CA GLY A 28 -7.79 29.87 7.58
C GLY A 28 -6.70 29.58 8.62
N ALA A 29 -7.01 29.81 9.91
CA ALA A 29 -6.07 29.61 11.03
C ALA A 29 -6.10 28.16 11.59
N THR A 30 -7.05 27.34 11.22
CA THR A 30 -7.19 25.96 11.69
C THR A 30 -6.58 24.98 10.70
N ARG A 31 -5.82 23.99 11.22
CA ARG A 31 -5.26 22.89 10.47
C ARG A 31 -5.86 21.59 10.99
N ASP A 32 -6.64 20.92 10.18
CA ASP A 32 -7.15 19.59 10.46
C ASP A 32 -6.38 18.56 9.66
N THR A 33 -6.16 17.39 10.28
CA THR A 33 -5.46 16.29 9.64
C THR A 33 -6.35 15.06 9.65
N ALA A 34 -6.41 14.34 8.53
CA ALA A 34 -7.13 13.07 8.45
C ALA A 34 -6.18 11.94 8.06
N SER A 35 -6.32 10.82 8.76
CA SER A 35 -5.60 9.58 8.49
C SER A 35 -6.35 8.71 7.48
N GLY A 36 -5.69 7.64 6.99
CA GLY A 36 -6.36 6.62 6.16
C GLY A 36 -7.55 5.97 6.87
N VAL A 37 -7.51 5.88 8.20
CA VAL A 37 -8.62 5.35 9.03
C VAL A 37 -9.80 6.30 9.04
N ASP A 38 -9.57 7.60 9.19
CA ASP A 38 -10.63 8.61 9.19
C ASP A 38 -11.35 8.62 7.83
N LEU A 39 -10.59 8.62 6.75
CA LEU A 39 -11.13 8.53 5.38
C LEU A 39 -11.93 7.23 5.15
N ALA A 40 -11.49 6.12 5.71
CA ALA A 40 -12.18 4.84 5.61
C ALA A 40 -13.50 4.82 6.40
N ARG A 41 -13.62 5.60 7.47
CA ARG A 41 -14.84 5.77 8.26
C ARG A 41 -15.82 6.75 7.59
N ASP A 42 -15.32 7.82 6.99
CA ASP A 42 -16.11 8.93 6.44
C ASP A 42 -16.69 8.66 5.04
N GLY A 43 -16.71 7.39 4.59
CA GLY A 43 -17.38 7.00 3.35
C GLY A 43 -16.54 6.22 2.35
N SER A 44 -15.22 6.20 2.48
CA SER A 44 -14.33 5.41 1.61
C SER A 44 -14.08 4.02 2.17
N HIS A 45 -15.16 3.24 2.42
CA HIS A 45 -15.09 1.91 3.04
C HIS A 45 -14.11 0.95 2.34
N GLY A 46 -13.85 1.14 1.04
CA GLY A 46 -12.86 0.37 0.30
C GLY A 46 -11.43 0.50 0.82
N LEU A 47 -11.11 1.56 1.56
CA LEU A 47 -9.79 1.76 2.16
C LEU A 47 -9.46 0.74 3.25
N TRP A 48 -10.47 0.12 3.88
CA TRP A 48 -10.26 -0.97 4.83
C TRP A 48 -9.57 -2.20 4.21
N LEU A 49 -9.66 -2.36 2.89
CA LEU A 49 -8.93 -3.42 2.18
C LEU A 49 -7.41 -3.28 2.33
N ILE A 50 -6.88 -2.05 2.44
CA ILE A 50 -5.43 -1.83 2.56
C ILE A 50 -4.86 -2.51 3.81
N PRO A 51 -5.33 -2.19 5.05
CA PRO A 51 -4.79 -2.83 6.25
C PRO A 51 -5.08 -4.33 6.29
N VAL A 52 -6.24 -4.78 5.79
CA VAL A 52 -6.57 -6.22 5.74
C VAL A 52 -5.61 -6.97 4.82
N LEU A 53 -5.34 -6.46 3.61
CA LEU A 53 -4.40 -7.07 2.69
C LEU A 53 -2.96 -7.06 3.22
N MET A 54 -2.54 -5.97 3.88
CA MET A 54 -1.20 -5.87 4.46
C MET A 54 -1.02 -6.81 5.65
N LEU A 55 -2.04 -6.93 6.51
CA LEU A 55 -2.04 -7.91 7.62
C LEU A 55 -2.01 -9.35 7.10
N ALA A 56 -2.80 -9.66 6.09
CA ALA A 56 -2.78 -10.98 5.45
C ALA A 56 -1.40 -11.27 4.85
N LEU A 57 -0.78 -10.29 4.19
CA LEU A 57 0.55 -10.42 3.59
C LEU A 57 1.62 -10.65 4.66
N LEU A 58 1.53 -9.96 5.80
CA LEU A 58 2.40 -10.16 6.95
C LEU A 58 2.20 -11.56 7.54
N PHE A 59 0.95 -11.97 7.76
CA PHE A 59 0.62 -13.27 8.32
C PHE A 59 1.14 -14.42 7.45
N PHE A 60 0.84 -14.40 6.15
CA PHE A 60 1.31 -15.41 5.21
C PHE A 60 2.84 -15.38 5.01
N GLY A 61 3.45 -14.19 5.06
CA GLY A 61 4.89 -14.04 4.97
C GLY A 61 5.64 -14.62 6.17
N LEU A 62 5.04 -14.58 7.37
CA LEU A 62 5.61 -15.10 8.62
C LEU A 62 5.25 -16.57 8.85
N ALA A 63 4.09 -17.04 8.40
CA ALA A 63 3.63 -18.40 8.63
C ALA A 63 4.51 -19.43 7.89
N LYS A 64 5.11 -20.33 8.66
CA LYS A 64 6.02 -21.38 8.17
C LYS A 64 5.33 -22.34 7.18
N ALA A 65 4.04 -22.64 7.42
CA ALA A 65 3.24 -23.54 6.59
C ALA A 65 3.01 -23.03 5.14
N TRP A 66 2.96 -21.72 4.93
CA TRP A 66 2.77 -21.10 3.61
C TRP A 66 4.09 -20.80 2.90
N ARG A 67 5.19 -21.06 3.60
CA ARG A 67 6.55 -20.82 3.11
C ARG A 67 6.91 -21.65 1.88
N GLU A 68 6.26 -22.78 1.70
CA GLU A 68 6.48 -23.68 0.55
C GLU A 68 5.69 -23.26 -0.70
N ARG A 69 4.61 -22.50 -0.55
CA ARG A 69 3.81 -21.99 -1.67
C ARG A 69 4.31 -20.63 -2.18
N HIS A 70 5.54 -20.62 -2.68
CA HIS A 70 6.18 -19.39 -3.17
C HIS A 70 5.39 -18.65 -4.24
N ASP A 71 4.72 -19.35 -5.15
CA ASP A 71 4.04 -18.73 -6.29
C ASP A 71 2.76 -18.02 -5.84
N PHE A 72 2.03 -18.62 -4.89
CA PHE A 72 0.87 -17.97 -4.29
C PHE A 72 1.25 -16.67 -3.56
N LEU A 73 2.33 -16.69 -2.76
CA LEU A 73 2.79 -15.50 -2.03
C LEU A 73 3.23 -14.38 -2.98
N LEU A 74 3.87 -14.72 -4.09
CA LEU A 74 4.27 -13.73 -5.09
C LEU A 74 3.06 -13.09 -5.77
N MET A 75 2.10 -13.91 -6.22
CA MET A 75 0.86 -13.42 -6.81
C MET A 75 0.05 -12.59 -5.82
N PHE A 76 -0.09 -13.06 -4.58
CA PHE A 76 -0.79 -12.35 -3.53
C PHE A 76 -0.13 -11.00 -3.20
N SER A 77 1.21 -10.94 -3.12
CA SER A 77 1.92 -9.68 -2.86
C SER A 77 1.77 -8.69 -4.02
N LEU A 78 1.76 -9.18 -5.27
CA LEU A 78 1.55 -8.33 -6.44
C LEU A 78 0.14 -7.74 -6.43
N VAL A 79 -0.89 -8.58 -6.23
CA VAL A 79 -2.28 -8.13 -6.18
C VAL A 79 -2.51 -7.16 -5.02
N SER A 80 -2.01 -7.48 -3.83
CA SER A 80 -2.16 -6.62 -2.64
C SER A 80 -1.50 -5.25 -2.83
N GLY A 81 -0.29 -5.23 -3.42
CA GLY A 81 0.41 -3.98 -3.72
C GLY A 81 -0.31 -3.14 -4.76
N LEU A 82 -0.82 -3.77 -5.85
CA LEU A 82 -1.58 -3.07 -6.90
C LEU A 82 -2.89 -2.49 -6.36
N VAL A 83 -3.66 -3.28 -5.62
CA VAL A 83 -4.92 -2.82 -5.03
C VAL A 83 -4.69 -1.67 -4.07
N SER A 84 -3.67 -1.76 -3.20
CA SER A 84 -3.34 -0.68 -2.26
C SER A 84 -2.91 0.59 -2.99
N ALA A 85 -2.03 0.49 -3.98
CA ALA A 85 -1.59 1.63 -4.77
C ALA A 85 -2.75 2.26 -5.55
N TYR A 86 -3.63 1.45 -6.14
CA TYR A 86 -4.81 1.92 -6.84
C TYR A 86 -5.79 2.67 -5.92
N LEU A 87 -6.10 2.09 -4.75
CA LEU A 87 -7.01 2.72 -3.79
C LEU A 87 -6.45 4.05 -3.28
N MET A 88 -5.17 4.09 -2.93
CA MET A 88 -4.52 5.32 -2.51
C MET A 88 -4.53 6.39 -3.61
N ASN A 89 -4.20 6.02 -4.86
CA ASN A 89 -4.23 6.95 -5.99
C ASN A 89 -5.65 7.45 -6.29
N ARG A 90 -6.65 6.59 -6.19
CA ARG A 90 -8.06 6.96 -6.37
C ARG A 90 -8.51 8.01 -5.34
N GLU A 91 -8.15 7.84 -4.08
CA GLU A 91 -8.48 8.82 -3.05
C GLU A 91 -7.75 10.16 -3.30
N ARG A 92 -6.50 10.12 -3.71
CA ARG A 92 -5.76 11.33 -4.10
C ARG A 92 -6.51 12.13 -5.17
N LEU A 93 -6.98 11.48 -6.23
CA LEU A 93 -7.69 12.15 -7.33
C LEU A 93 -8.99 12.82 -6.87
N LYS A 94 -9.71 12.24 -5.91
CA LYS A 94 -10.90 12.86 -5.33
C LYS A 94 -10.61 14.20 -4.65
N PHE A 95 -9.42 14.32 -4.04
CA PHE A 95 -9.02 15.57 -3.37
C PHE A 95 -8.57 16.63 -4.36
N GLU A 96 -8.01 16.25 -5.50
CA GLU A 96 -7.63 17.20 -6.56
C GLU A 96 -8.86 17.82 -7.24
N ASP A 97 -9.94 17.05 -7.42
CA ASP A 97 -11.19 17.52 -8.03
C ASP A 97 -12.05 18.42 -7.11
N GLY A 98 -11.86 18.34 -5.79
CA GLY A 98 -12.64 19.10 -4.78
C GLY A 98 -12.15 20.52 -4.49
N SER A 99 -11.14 21.04 -5.16
CA SER A 99 -10.42 22.24 -4.78
C SER A 99 -11.03 23.54 -5.29
N GLY A 100 -12.14 24.00 -4.68
CA GLY A 100 -12.65 25.37 -4.92
C GLY A 100 -12.10 26.43 -3.95
N LEU A 101 -12.13 26.19 -2.66
CA LEU A 101 -11.81 27.17 -1.60
C LEU A 101 -10.95 26.58 -0.46
N ILE A 102 -10.75 25.26 -0.42
CA ILE A 102 -10.06 24.55 0.65
C ILE A 102 -8.76 23.96 0.07
N ARG A 103 -7.61 24.38 0.60
CA ARG A 103 -6.33 23.77 0.23
C ARG A 103 -6.16 22.45 0.97
N VAL A 104 -6.32 21.36 0.25
CA VAL A 104 -6.02 20.01 0.74
C VAL A 104 -4.60 19.63 0.31
N GLY A 105 -3.71 19.51 1.27
CA GLY A 105 -2.33 19.08 1.03
C GLY A 105 -2.17 17.59 1.35
N VAL A 106 -1.55 16.85 0.43
CA VAL A 106 -1.18 15.44 0.66
C VAL A 106 0.15 15.41 1.43
N THR A 107 0.21 14.66 2.53
CA THR A 107 1.40 14.59 3.39
C THR A 107 2.47 13.64 2.84
N GLY A 108 3.71 13.79 3.35
CA GLY A 108 4.81 12.88 3.03
C GLY A 108 4.52 11.42 3.42
N TRP A 109 3.72 11.19 4.44
CA TRP A 109 3.32 9.85 4.89
C TRP A 109 2.48 9.11 3.84
N PHE A 110 1.61 9.82 3.14
CA PHE A 110 0.88 9.27 2.01
C PHE A 110 1.83 8.79 0.90
N TRP A 111 2.80 9.63 0.52
CA TRP A 111 3.78 9.29 -0.52
C TRP A 111 4.66 8.12 -0.12
N LEU A 112 5.02 8.03 1.15
CA LEU A 112 5.78 6.91 1.68
C LEU A 112 4.97 5.60 1.63
N GLY A 113 3.69 5.63 1.99
CA GLY A 113 2.77 4.50 1.87
C GLY A 113 2.57 4.05 0.42
N LEU A 114 2.32 5.02 -0.49
CA LEU A 114 2.17 4.76 -1.91
C LEU A 114 3.46 4.18 -2.52
N GLY A 115 4.62 4.79 -2.24
CA GLY A 115 5.91 4.32 -2.69
C GLY A 115 6.24 2.90 -2.22
N SER A 116 5.91 2.59 -0.96
CA SER A 116 6.08 1.24 -0.41
C SER A 116 5.17 0.21 -1.08
N SER A 117 3.93 0.59 -1.42
CA SER A 117 3.00 -0.28 -2.17
C SER A 117 3.53 -0.58 -3.58
N VAL A 118 4.05 0.44 -4.26
CA VAL A 118 4.70 0.29 -5.58
C VAL A 118 5.96 -0.58 -5.47
N ALA A 119 6.77 -0.42 -4.43
CA ALA A 119 7.95 -1.24 -4.20
C ALA A 119 7.59 -2.73 -4.03
N ILE A 120 6.49 -3.05 -3.33
CA ILE A 120 5.99 -4.42 -3.21
C ILE A 120 5.67 -5.00 -4.60
N VAL A 121 4.97 -4.24 -5.44
CA VAL A 121 4.64 -4.63 -6.82
C VAL A 121 5.90 -4.90 -7.65
N MET A 122 6.86 -3.97 -7.62
CA MET A 122 8.12 -4.09 -8.36
C MET A 122 8.93 -5.30 -7.93
N LEU A 123 9.04 -5.56 -6.62
CA LEU A 123 9.72 -6.73 -6.08
C LEU A 123 9.05 -8.04 -6.49
N ALA A 124 7.71 -8.09 -6.48
CA ALA A 124 6.94 -9.26 -6.90
C ALA A 124 7.07 -9.50 -8.41
N ALA A 125 6.90 -8.45 -9.23
CA ALA A 125 7.04 -8.52 -10.68
C ALA A 125 8.46 -8.97 -11.10
N TYR A 126 9.49 -8.38 -10.51
CA TYR A 126 10.87 -8.77 -10.77
C TYR A 126 11.12 -10.26 -10.50
N ARG A 127 10.57 -10.80 -9.41
CA ARG A 127 10.69 -12.22 -9.08
C ARG A 127 9.98 -13.11 -10.10
N LEU A 128 8.80 -12.72 -10.57
CA LEU A 128 8.07 -13.46 -11.59
C LEU A 128 8.82 -13.50 -12.91
N LEU A 129 9.40 -12.38 -13.33
CA LEU A 129 10.17 -12.27 -14.57
C LEU A 129 11.46 -13.08 -14.54
N THR A 130 12.21 -13.04 -13.43
CA THR A 130 13.45 -13.82 -13.30
C THR A 130 13.21 -15.31 -13.28
N ARG A 131 12.10 -15.79 -12.70
CA ARG A 131 11.70 -17.19 -12.74
C ARG A 131 11.33 -17.66 -14.14
N ARG A 132 10.57 -16.86 -14.90
CA ARG A 132 10.22 -17.18 -16.29
C ARG A 132 11.46 -17.40 -17.14
N LYS A 133 12.47 -16.56 -16.98
CA LYS A 133 13.73 -16.66 -17.73
C LYS A 133 14.51 -17.93 -17.40
N SER A 134 14.49 -18.40 -16.15
CA SER A 134 15.14 -19.64 -15.74
C SER A 134 14.47 -20.90 -16.31
N ASN A 135 13.13 -20.89 -16.46
CA ASN A 135 12.40 -22.03 -17.02
C ASN A 135 12.44 -22.11 -18.56
N SER A 136 12.81 -21.02 -19.24
CA SER A 136 12.87 -21.00 -20.72
C SER A 136 14.27 -21.35 -21.27
N SER A 137 15.22 -21.62 -20.39
CA SER A 137 16.63 -21.99 -20.74
C SER A 137 16.92 -23.48 -20.54
N VAL A 138 15.91 -24.31 -20.32
CA VAL A 138 15.97 -25.77 -20.28
C VAL A 138 15.23 -26.32 -21.51
#